data_0137c8260b4d424f97df24bbb5db2682
#
_entry.id   0137c8260b4d424f97df24bbb5db2682
#
_cell.length_a   1.000
_cell.length_b   1.000
_cell.length_c   1.000
_cell.angle_alpha   90.00
_cell.angle_beta   90.00
_cell.angle_gamma   90.00
#
_symmetry.space_group_name_H-M   'P 1'
#
loop_
_entity.id
_entity.type
_entity.pdbx_description
1 polymer ?
#
loop_
_entity_poly.entity_id
_entity_poly.type
_entity_poly.pdbx_seq_one_letter_code
_entity_poly.pdbx_strand_id
1 'polypeptide(L)'
;MEESAQKTWSVAEPQKLTFEEPVAEVRVRMVGGTVNVVAADEGPARLEVAEVDGPPLYVVQEGGILTVSYEDLPWNGSQGFKEWFEGKPWKAWSSSGTGRKAWERSATVTLTVPAATRVQLATVGATAFVSGIGGATDIHGVSGDATLVGLSGKVKAKTVSGSVEAQSVTGELGFHTVSGGLTVVDGAGGNVRADSVSGDMLIDLALEDRAGQSPVNISLTSVSGQVAIRLPHPADARVEASTATGGVSNAFDDLRVSGQLGAKRITGTLGAGTGTLRATTVSGSIALLRRPAAQAAPLALDKKVL
;
A
#
# COMPACT_ATOMS: atom_id res chain seq x y z
N MET A 1 1.16 37.59 -8.45
CA MET A 1 1.44 36.17 -8.67
C MET A 1 2.94 36.04 -8.63
N GLU A 2 3.51 35.66 -7.48
CA GLU A 2 4.92 35.31 -7.39
C GLU A 2 5.13 34.01 -8.21
N GLU A 3 5.94 34.16 -9.24
CA GLU A 3 6.43 33.04 -10.03
C GLU A 3 7.27 32.18 -9.09
N SER A 4 6.75 31.01 -8.67
CA SER A 4 7.44 30.07 -7.78
C SER A 4 8.72 29.64 -8.49
N ALA A 5 9.88 30.07 -7.99
CA ALA A 5 11.15 29.79 -8.63
C ALA A 5 11.40 28.26 -8.60
N GLN A 6 11.53 27.66 -9.77
CA GLN A 6 11.93 26.26 -9.91
C GLN A 6 13.38 26.10 -9.47
N LYS A 7 13.61 25.24 -8.48
CA LYS A 7 14.95 24.85 -8.04
C LYS A 7 15.24 23.44 -8.50
N THR A 8 16.43 23.21 -9.04
CA THR A 8 16.83 21.94 -9.64
C THR A 8 18.19 21.51 -9.13
N TRP A 9 18.33 20.23 -8.83
CA TRP A 9 19.60 19.59 -8.43
C TRP A 9 19.81 18.33 -9.26
N SER A 10 21.06 18.07 -9.64
CA SER A 10 21.50 16.83 -10.25
C SER A 10 22.39 16.10 -9.26
N VAL A 11 21.96 14.93 -8.79
CA VAL A 11 22.62 14.17 -7.73
C VAL A 11 23.22 12.89 -8.32
N ALA A 12 24.52 12.88 -8.50
CA ALA A 12 25.30 11.75 -9.05
C ALA A 12 26.01 10.92 -7.96
N GLU A 13 26.14 11.46 -6.75
CA GLU A 13 26.87 10.88 -5.63
C GLU A 13 26.04 11.00 -4.34
N PRO A 14 26.38 10.25 -3.27
CA PRO A 14 25.70 10.37 -1.99
C PRO A 14 25.65 11.82 -1.51
N GLN A 15 24.46 12.32 -1.25
CA GLN A 15 24.23 13.72 -0.89
C GLN A 15 22.99 13.87 -0.02
N LYS A 16 22.97 14.92 0.84
CA LYS A 16 21.82 15.34 1.62
C LYS A 16 21.37 16.72 1.16
N LEU A 17 20.08 16.84 0.88
CA LEU A 17 19.43 18.10 0.52
C LEU A 17 18.38 18.45 1.55
N THR A 18 18.29 19.72 1.91
CA THR A 18 17.24 20.26 2.79
C THR A 18 16.45 21.30 1.99
N PHE A 19 15.13 21.25 2.09
CA PHE A 19 14.22 22.10 1.34
C PHE A 19 13.57 23.10 2.27
N GLU A 20 14.04 24.35 2.24
CA GLU A 20 13.53 25.44 3.09
C GLU A 20 12.07 25.80 2.78
N GLU A 21 11.66 25.66 1.52
CA GLU A 21 10.29 25.88 1.10
C GLU A 21 9.39 24.72 1.49
N PRO A 22 8.15 24.97 1.95
CA PRO A 22 7.21 23.93 2.32
C PRO A 22 6.97 22.92 1.19
N VAL A 23 7.01 21.62 1.52
CA VAL A 23 6.71 20.54 0.59
C VAL A 23 5.33 19.95 0.94
N ALA A 24 4.35 20.21 0.07
CA ALA A 24 3.00 19.67 0.20
C ALA A 24 2.81 18.34 -0.53
N GLU A 25 3.61 18.08 -1.56
CA GLU A 25 3.55 16.87 -2.35
C GLU A 25 4.95 16.40 -2.72
N VAL A 26 5.17 15.09 -2.59
CA VAL A 26 6.39 14.40 -3.04
C VAL A 26 6.03 13.44 -4.17
N ARG A 27 6.80 13.52 -5.25
CA ARG A 27 6.72 12.62 -6.41
C ARG A 27 8.04 11.93 -6.63
N VAL A 28 8.09 10.62 -6.41
CA VAL A 28 9.30 9.82 -6.66
C VAL A 28 9.07 8.87 -7.82
N ARG A 29 9.99 8.86 -8.76
CA ARG A 29 9.94 7.99 -9.94
C ARG A 29 11.27 7.31 -10.10
N MET A 30 11.31 6.01 -9.81
CA MET A 30 12.55 5.23 -9.81
C MET A 30 12.42 3.93 -10.58
N VAL A 31 13.54 3.48 -11.12
CA VAL A 31 13.60 2.19 -11.82
C VAL A 31 13.93 1.08 -10.84
N GLY A 32 15.08 1.12 -10.18
CA GLY A 32 15.54 0.14 -9.21
C GLY A 32 16.04 0.79 -7.92
N GLY A 33 16.38 -0.02 -6.93
CA GLY A 33 16.90 0.43 -5.65
C GLY A 33 15.83 0.52 -4.55
N THR A 34 15.95 1.50 -3.66
CA THR A 34 15.07 1.63 -2.49
C THR A 34 14.59 3.07 -2.31
N VAL A 35 13.30 3.23 -2.07
CA VAL A 35 12.66 4.51 -1.74
C VAL A 35 12.08 4.43 -0.35
N ASN A 36 12.61 5.22 0.58
CA ASN A 36 12.05 5.38 1.91
C ASN A 36 11.40 6.77 2.02
N VAL A 37 10.14 6.81 2.45
CA VAL A 37 9.43 8.06 2.77
C VAL A 37 8.95 7.96 4.21
N VAL A 38 9.46 8.83 5.07
CA VAL A 38 9.20 8.81 6.49
C VAL A 38 8.64 10.17 6.92
N ALA A 39 7.55 10.14 7.66
CA ALA A 39 7.03 11.36 8.26
C ALA A 39 7.96 11.87 9.36
N ALA A 40 8.17 13.18 9.39
CA ALA A 40 8.76 13.87 10.53
C ALA A 40 7.68 14.64 11.28
N ASP A 41 7.84 14.71 12.60
CA ASP A 41 6.91 15.47 13.44
C ASP A 41 7.04 16.98 13.17
N GLU A 42 8.27 17.47 12.95
CA GLU A 42 8.57 18.88 12.68
C GLU A 42 9.78 19.04 11.76
N GLY A 43 9.87 20.21 11.12
CA GLY A 43 11.02 20.63 10.33
C GLY A 43 10.83 20.61 8.82
N PRO A 44 11.83 21.10 8.08
CA PRO A 44 11.81 21.13 6.62
C PRO A 44 11.93 19.73 6.03
N ALA A 45 11.43 19.57 4.81
CA ALA A 45 11.62 18.34 4.06
C ALA A 45 13.10 18.09 3.77
N ARG A 46 13.53 16.84 3.82
CA ARG A 46 14.92 16.42 3.57
C ARG A 46 14.95 15.24 2.63
N LEU A 47 15.92 15.24 1.75
CA LEU A 47 16.25 14.10 0.89
C LEU A 47 17.68 13.66 1.21
N GLU A 48 17.85 12.41 1.54
CA GLU A 48 19.14 11.76 1.62
C GLU A 48 19.25 10.74 0.47
N VAL A 49 20.25 10.92 -0.37
CA VAL A 49 20.63 9.97 -1.39
C VAL A 49 21.86 9.23 -0.86
N ALA A 50 21.71 7.94 -0.57
CA ALA A 50 22.78 7.12 0.01
C ALA A 50 23.61 6.42 -1.05
N GLU A 51 22.99 6.09 -2.20
CA GLU A 51 23.64 5.39 -3.29
C GLU A 51 22.98 5.77 -4.62
N VAL A 52 23.81 5.92 -5.65
CA VAL A 52 23.35 6.10 -7.04
C VAL A 52 24.20 5.20 -7.93
N ASP A 53 23.52 4.29 -8.63
CA ASP A 53 24.13 3.45 -9.67
C ASP A 53 23.44 3.74 -11.01
N GLY A 54 24.17 4.35 -11.92
CA GLY A 54 23.67 4.81 -13.21
C GLY A 54 23.65 6.33 -13.37
N PRO A 55 22.71 6.90 -14.14
CA PRO A 55 22.62 8.34 -14.36
C PRO A 55 22.21 9.08 -13.09
N PRO A 56 22.57 10.39 -12.98
CA PRO A 56 22.20 11.22 -11.84
C PRO A 56 20.69 11.24 -11.59
N LEU A 57 20.32 11.32 -10.31
CA LEU A 57 18.95 11.66 -9.93
C LEU A 57 18.69 13.14 -10.20
N TYR A 58 17.57 13.43 -10.81
CA TYR A 58 17.08 14.76 -11.07
C TYR A 58 16.05 15.14 -10.02
N VAL A 59 16.38 16.13 -9.19
CA VAL A 59 15.54 16.60 -8.10
C VAL A 59 15.04 18.00 -8.45
N VAL A 60 13.73 18.19 -8.41
CA VAL A 60 13.09 19.47 -8.74
C VAL A 60 12.13 19.85 -7.62
N GLN A 61 12.23 21.10 -7.15
CA GLN A 61 11.22 21.70 -6.27
C GLN A 61 10.55 22.86 -6.99
N GLU A 62 9.24 22.81 -7.09
CA GLU A 62 8.41 23.84 -7.75
C GLU A 62 7.01 23.86 -7.11
N GLY A 63 6.55 25.02 -6.66
CA GLY A 63 5.18 25.22 -6.18
C GLY A 63 4.75 24.31 -5.05
N GLY A 64 5.66 23.96 -4.12
CA GLY A 64 5.39 23.03 -3.02
C GLY A 64 5.42 21.54 -3.41
N ILE A 65 5.84 21.22 -4.64
CA ILE A 65 6.01 19.85 -5.14
C ILE A 65 7.50 19.55 -5.21
N LEU A 66 7.90 18.45 -4.57
CA LEU A 66 9.24 17.90 -4.66
C LEU A 66 9.23 16.66 -5.54
N THR A 67 9.90 16.72 -6.69
CA THR A 67 10.01 15.59 -7.62
C THR A 67 11.42 15.02 -7.58
N VAL A 68 11.54 13.69 -7.43
CA VAL A 68 12.78 12.92 -7.52
C VAL A 68 12.63 11.91 -8.65
N SER A 69 13.43 12.02 -9.70
CA SER A 69 13.32 11.16 -10.89
C SER A 69 14.64 11.10 -11.64
N TYR A 70 14.66 10.42 -12.77
CA TYR A 70 15.74 10.53 -13.78
C TYR A 70 15.22 11.40 -14.94
N GLU A 71 16.10 12.22 -15.52
CA GLU A 71 15.74 13.18 -16.56
C GLU A 71 15.19 12.49 -17.84
N ASP A 72 15.74 11.33 -18.18
CA ASP A 72 15.46 10.58 -19.40
C ASP A 72 14.28 9.59 -19.29
N LEU A 73 13.51 9.60 -18.20
CA LEU A 73 12.35 8.71 -18.07
C LEU A 73 11.20 9.15 -18.99
N PRO A 74 10.62 8.22 -19.77
CA PRO A 74 9.57 8.53 -20.74
C PRO A 74 8.26 9.02 -20.10
N TRP A 75 8.11 8.92 -18.79
CA TRP A 75 6.92 9.31 -18.02
C TRP A 75 7.16 10.50 -17.08
N ASN A 76 8.11 11.39 -17.39
CA ASN A 76 8.42 12.55 -16.55
C ASN A 76 7.32 13.64 -16.48
N GLY A 77 6.27 13.56 -17.30
CA GLY A 77 5.11 14.44 -17.19
C GLY A 77 4.15 14.09 -16.04
N SER A 78 3.35 15.05 -15.58
CA SER A 78 2.38 14.83 -14.48
C SER A 78 1.30 13.76 -14.79
N GLN A 79 1.05 13.47 -16.05
CA GLN A 79 0.12 12.43 -16.52
C GLN A 79 0.83 11.20 -17.10
N GLY A 80 2.10 11.35 -17.50
CA GLY A 80 2.83 10.35 -18.28
C GLY A 80 2.93 8.98 -17.61
N PHE A 81 3.10 8.89 -16.28
CA PHE A 81 3.19 7.59 -15.60
C PHE A 81 1.84 6.86 -15.58
N LYS A 82 0.75 7.57 -15.34
CA LYS A 82 -0.59 6.97 -15.34
C LYS A 82 -0.95 6.44 -16.72
N GLU A 83 -0.71 7.24 -17.76
CA GLU A 83 -0.94 6.84 -19.15
C GLU A 83 -0.02 5.71 -19.58
N TRP A 84 1.26 5.73 -19.14
CA TRP A 84 2.20 4.67 -19.38
C TRP A 84 1.76 3.36 -18.70
N PHE A 85 1.31 3.41 -17.46
CA PHE A 85 0.85 2.25 -16.70
C PHE A 85 -0.46 1.66 -17.26
N GLU A 86 -1.40 2.51 -17.67
CA GLU A 86 -2.69 2.12 -18.28
C GLU A 86 -2.53 1.70 -19.76
N GLY A 87 -1.52 2.25 -20.46
CA GLY A 87 -1.24 2.05 -21.89
C GLY A 87 -0.51 0.76 -22.28
N LYS A 88 -0.36 -0.21 -21.36
CA LYS A 88 0.34 -1.49 -21.60
C LYS A 88 1.85 -1.32 -21.79
N PRO A 89 2.58 -1.02 -20.70
CA PRO A 89 4.03 -0.73 -20.71
C PRO A 89 4.91 -1.81 -21.35
N TRP A 90 4.47 -3.09 -21.36
CA TRP A 90 5.19 -4.19 -22.01
C TRP A 90 5.32 -4.05 -23.52
N LYS A 91 4.45 -3.27 -24.20
CA LYS A 91 4.61 -3.00 -25.65
C LYS A 91 5.70 -1.97 -25.94
N ALA A 92 5.87 -0.97 -25.06
CA ALA A 92 6.96 -0.01 -25.18
C ALA A 92 8.34 -0.66 -24.93
N TRP A 93 8.36 -1.72 -24.12
CA TRP A 93 9.57 -2.48 -23.78
C TRP A 93 10.19 -3.20 -25.01
N SER A 94 9.38 -3.63 -25.95
CA SER A 94 9.84 -4.37 -27.13
C SER A 94 10.21 -3.49 -28.32
N SER A 95 9.83 -2.21 -28.34
CA SER A 95 9.96 -1.36 -29.51
C SER A 95 10.97 -0.21 -29.39
N SER A 96 11.40 0.12 -28.16
CA SER A 96 12.40 1.17 -27.97
C SER A 96 13.81 0.56 -28.03
N GLY A 97 14.53 0.80 -29.09
CA GLY A 97 15.95 0.46 -29.22
C GLY A 97 16.90 1.21 -28.27
N THR A 98 16.40 1.88 -27.24
CA THR A 98 17.14 2.41 -26.12
C THR A 98 17.49 1.25 -25.19
N GLY A 99 18.71 0.79 -25.33
CA GLY A 99 19.19 -0.49 -24.86
C GLY A 99 18.96 -0.77 -23.39
N ARG A 100 19.10 -2.04 -23.04
CA ARG A 100 19.06 -2.67 -21.71
C ARG A 100 19.62 -1.79 -20.58
N LYS A 101 20.63 -0.95 -20.84
CA LYS A 101 21.23 0.02 -19.92
C LYS A 101 20.30 1.10 -19.36
N ALA A 102 19.20 1.43 -20.04
CA ALA A 102 18.24 2.41 -19.52
C ALA A 102 17.47 1.92 -18.30
N TRP A 103 17.41 0.62 -18.07
CA TRP A 103 16.72 -0.03 -16.97
C TRP A 103 17.67 -0.61 -15.90
N GLU A 104 18.98 -0.62 -16.17
CA GLU A 104 20.02 -1.02 -15.22
C GLU A 104 20.47 0.21 -14.41
N ARG A 105 19.54 0.80 -13.67
CA ARG A 105 19.82 1.95 -12.78
C ARG A 105 19.14 1.75 -11.44
N SER A 106 19.84 2.07 -10.39
CA SER A 106 19.29 2.01 -9.04
C SER A 106 19.77 3.18 -8.19
N ALA A 107 18.97 3.52 -7.19
CA ALA A 107 19.40 4.46 -6.17
C ALA A 107 18.72 4.13 -4.84
N THR A 108 19.38 4.50 -3.76
CA THR A 108 18.80 4.42 -2.41
C THR A 108 18.52 5.84 -1.93
N VAL A 109 17.23 6.15 -1.77
CA VAL A 109 16.78 7.48 -1.36
C VAL A 109 15.92 7.40 -0.11
N THR A 110 16.12 8.35 0.81
CA THR A 110 15.30 8.53 1.99
C THR A 110 14.78 9.98 2.02
N LEU A 111 13.45 10.10 2.01
CA LEU A 111 12.73 11.37 2.11
C LEU A 111 12.12 11.47 3.51
N THR A 112 12.48 12.52 4.23
CA THR A 112 11.83 12.88 5.49
C THR A 112 10.95 14.09 5.24
N VAL A 113 9.64 13.97 5.45
CA VAL A 113 8.66 15.00 5.07
C VAL A 113 7.61 15.21 6.17
N PRO A 114 6.91 16.35 6.20
CA PRO A 114 5.79 16.55 7.13
C PRO A 114 4.72 15.45 6.95
N ALA A 115 4.09 15.01 8.03
CA ALA A 115 3.09 13.94 8.00
C ALA A 115 1.90 14.22 7.06
N ALA A 116 1.52 15.48 6.88
CA ALA A 116 0.42 15.88 5.99
C ALA A 116 0.78 15.83 4.49
N THR A 117 2.04 15.57 4.14
CA THR A 117 2.52 15.55 2.74
C THR A 117 1.81 14.46 1.93
N ARG A 118 1.37 14.82 0.73
CA ARG A 118 0.91 13.85 -0.26
C ARG A 118 2.10 13.12 -0.88
N VAL A 119 2.02 11.80 -1.00
CA VAL A 119 3.10 10.98 -1.54
C VAL A 119 2.65 10.26 -2.81
N GLN A 120 3.41 10.40 -3.87
CA GLN A 120 3.22 9.66 -5.13
C GLN A 120 4.50 8.92 -5.47
N LEU A 121 4.45 7.59 -5.47
CA LEU A 121 5.58 6.73 -5.83
C LEU A 121 5.27 6.00 -7.13
N ALA A 122 6.23 6.00 -8.03
CA ALA A 122 6.18 5.27 -9.29
C ALA A 122 7.49 4.48 -9.48
N THR A 123 7.42 3.16 -9.40
CA THR A 123 8.59 2.28 -9.42
C THR A 123 8.46 1.19 -10.48
N VAL A 124 9.58 0.79 -11.07
CA VAL A 124 9.60 -0.40 -11.94
C VAL A 124 9.98 -1.63 -11.12
N GLY A 125 11.15 -1.62 -10.47
CA GLY A 125 11.64 -2.70 -9.63
C GLY A 125 12.17 -2.22 -8.27
N ALA A 126 12.02 -0.93 -7.94
CA ALA A 126 12.46 -0.40 -6.66
C ALA A 126 11.51 -0.81 -5.53
N THR A 127 12.08 -1.16 -4.39
CA THR A 127 11.32 -1.40 -3.16
C THR A 127 10.93 -0.06 -2.52
N ALA A 128 9.71 0.04 -2.02
CA ALA A 128 9.19 1.23 -1.38
C ALA A 128 8.89 0.98 0.11
N PHE A 129 9.31 1.90 0.98
CA PHE A 129 8.92 1.95 2.37
C PHE A 129 8.30 3.31 2.68
N VAL A 130 7.07 3.33 3.21
CA VAL A 130 6.36 4.58 3.55
C VAL A 130 5.84 4.48 4.98
N SER A 131 6.21 5.44 5.82
CA SER A 131 5.86 5.40 7.25
C SER A 131 5.34 6.73 7.77
N GLY A 132 4.27 6.67 8.59
CA GLY A 132 3.75 7.80 9.36
C GLY A 132 3.01 8.87 8.56
N ILE A 133 2.74 8.65 7.28
CA ILE A 133 2.10 9.65 6.41
C ILE A 133 0.59 9.72 6.66
N GLY A 134 0.11 10.92 6.98
CA GLY A 134 -1.31 11.24 7.09
C GLY A 134 -1.93 11.81 5.82
N GLY A 135 -1.11 12.30 4.88
CA GLY A 135 -1.54 12.70 3.55
C GLY A 135 -1.92 11.50 2.66
N ALA A 136 -2.51 11.79 1.49
CA ALA A 136 -2.83 10.73 0.53
C ALA A 136 -1.55 10.09 -0.03
N THR A 137 -1.52 8.76 -0.12
CA THR A 137 -0.40 7.99 -0.65
C THR A 137 -0.83 7.18 -1.87
N ASP A 138 -0.25 7.48 -3.02
CA ASP A 138 -0.50 6.78 -4.29
C ASP A 138 0.78 6.05 -4.73
N ILE A 139 0.72 4.71 -4.84
CA ILE A 139 1.86 3.86 -5.24
C ILE A 139 1.52 3.15 -6.54
N HIS A 140 2.43 3.22 -7.48
CA HIS A 140 2.37 2.51 -8.75
C HIS A 140 3.67 1.74 -8.96
N GLY A 141 3.61 0.41 -8.89
CA GLY A 141 4.77 -0.47 -9.05
C GLY A 141 4.59 -1.47 -10.18
N VAL A 142 5.69 -1.91 -10.77
CA VAL A 142 5.64 -3.06 -11.69
C VAL A 142 6.02 -4.33 -10.94
N SER A 143 7.19 -4.39 -10.30
CA SER A 143 7.70 -5.60 -9.63
C SER A 143 8.31 -5.38 -8.24
N GLY A 144 8.53 -4.14 -7.83
CA GLY A 144 9.05 -3.84 -6.50
C GLY A 144 7.98 -3.97 -5.42
N ASP A 145 8.37 -4.45 -4.25
CA ASP A 145 7.49 -4.58 -3.10
C ASP A 145 7.31 -3.24 -2.37
N ALA A 146 6.18 -3.07 -1.68
CA ALA A 146 5.91 -1.88 -0.89
C ALA A 146 5.51 -2.24 0.54
N THR A 147 6.17 -1.62 1.52
CA THR A 147 5.83 -1.73 2.94
C THR A 147 5.30 -0.39 3.44
N LEU A 148 4.10 -0.40 3.99
CA LEU A 148 3.34 0.78 4.43
C LEU A 148 3.07 0.67 5.93
N VAL A 149 3.53 1.64 6.73
CA VAL A 149 3.42 1.56 8.19
C VAL A 149 2.78 2.83 8.76
N GLY A 150 1.72 2.66 9.54
CA GLY A 150 1.12 3.77 10.29
C GLY A 150 0.54 4.88 9.41
N LEU A 151 -0.06 4.54 8.26
CA LEU A 151 -0.65 5.53 7.37
C LEU A 151 -2.10 5.82 7.77
N SER A 152 -2.44 7.09 7.94
CA SER A 152 -3.79 7.51 8.30
C SER A 152 -4.57 8.16 7.15
N GLY A 153 -3.90 8.55 6.08
CA GLY A 153 -4.52 9.06 4.86
C GLY A 153 -5.06 7.96 3.94
N LYS A 154 -5.65 8.39 2.83
CA LYS A 154 -6.09 7.47 1.78
C LYS A 154 -4.90 6.87 1.06
N VAL A 155 -4.83 5.54 1.03
CA VAL A 155 -3.78 4.76 0.35
C VAL A 155 -4.34 4.11 -0.90
N LYS A 156 -3.64 4.27 -2.01
CA LYS A 156 -3.89 3.52 -3.24
C LYS A 156 -2.60 2.89 -3.72
N ALA A 157 -2.59 1.57 -3.88
CA ALA A 157 -1.47 0.84 -4.43
C ALA A 157 -1.91 0.05 -5.67
N LYS A 158 -1.19 0.22 -6.75
CA LYS A 158 -1.38 -0.53 -7.99
C LYS A 158 -0.06 -1.16 -8.38
N THR A 159 -0.03 -2.48 -8.51
CA THR A 159 1.16 -3.23 -8.89
C THR A 159 0.85 -4.21 -10.02
N VAL A 160 1.85 -4.70 -10.70
CA VAL A 160 1.70 -5.83 -11.60
C VAL A 160 2.06 -7.12 -10.89
N SER A 161 3.24 -7.20 -10.27
CA SER A 161 3.72 -8.39 -9.56
C SER A 161 4.34 -8.11 -8.18
N GLY A 162 4.53 -6.84 -7.81
CA GLY A 162 5.02 -6.46 -6.48
C GLY A 162 3.96 -6.66 -5.41
N SER A 163 4.37 -7.14 -4.24
CA SER A 163 3.50 -7.32 -3.08
C SER A 163 3.42 -6.05 -2.23
N VAL A 164 2.31 -5.89 -1.53
CA VAL A 164 2.10 -4.77 -0.60
C VAL A 164 1.84 -5.32 0.79
N GLU A 165 2.65 -4.88 1.74
CA GLU A 165 2.45 -5.11 3.16
C GLU A 165 2.04 -3.79 3.83
N ALA A 166 0.87 -3.79 4.48
CA ALA A 166 0.29 -2.62 5.14
C ALA A 166 0.09 -2.93 6.62
N GLN A 167 0.84 -2.25 7.49
CA GLN A 167 0.77 -2.42 8.94
C GLN A 167 0.20 -1.15 9.59
N SER A 168 -0.76 -1.32 10.48
CA SER A 168 -1.38 -0.23 11.25
C SER A 168 -1.90 0.91 10.36
N VAL A 169 -2.48 0.56 9.20
CA VAL A 169 -3.11 1.53 8.32
C VAL A 169 -4.53 1.80 8.82
N THR A 170 -4.81 3.08 9.12
CA THR A 170 -6.11 3.53 9.64
C THR A 170 -6.94 4.27 8.61
N GLY A 171 -6.37 4.64 7.48
CA GLY A 171 -7.04 5.26 6.34
C GLY A 171 -7.74 4.26 5.42
N GLU A 172 -8.37 4.79 4.37
CA GLU A 172 -8.95 3.98 3.28
C GLU A 172 -7.84 3.31 2.47
N LEU A 173 -7.91 1.99 2.27
CA LEU A 173 -6.93 1.22 1.49
C LEU A 173 -7.55 0.67 0.20
N GLY A 174 -7.01 1.09 -0.95
CA GLY A 174 -7.30 0.53 -2.26
C GLY A 174 -6.07 -0.19 -2.84
N PHE A 175 -6.23 -1.46 -3.20
CA PHE A 175 -5.17 -2.27 -3.79
C PHE A 175 -5.64 -2.91 -5.09
N HIS A 176 -4.81 -2.82 -6.13
CA HIS A 176 -5.07 -3.48 -7.41
C HIS A 176 -3.79 -4.13 -7.91
N THR A 177 -3.86 -5.41 -8.24
CA THR A 177 -2.70 -6.16 -8.75
C THR A 177 -3.08 -7.19 -9.80
N VAL A 178 -2.09 -7.63 -10.56
CA VAL A 178 -2.24 -8.83 -11.41
C VAL A 178 -1.80 -10.08 -10.65
N SER A 179 -0.60 -10.08 -10.07
CA SER A 179 -0.04 -11.28 -9.39
C SER A 179 0.64 -11.00 -8.04
N GLY A 180 0.71 -9.75 -7.61
CA GLY A 180 1.26 -9.38 -6.30
C GLY A 180 0.31 -9.71 -5.15
N GLY A 181 0.84 -10.01 -3.97
CA GLY A 181 0.06 -10.26 -2.77
C GLY A 181 -0.28 -8.97 -2.00
N LEU A 182 -1.34 -9.02 -1.19
CA LEU A 182 -1.67 -8.01 -0.19
C LEU A 182 -1.68 -8.62 1.20
N THR A 183 -0.87 -8.09 2.10
CA THR A 183 -0.93 -8.44 3.52
C THR A 183 -1.26 -7.17 4.31
N VAL A 184 -2.37 -7.18 5.03
CA VAL A 184 -2.76 -6.12 5.98
C VAL A 184 -2.64 -6.69 7.38
N VAL A 185 -1.85 -6.04 8.23
CA VAL A 185 -1.65 -6.42 9.64
C VAL A 185 -2.08 -5.25 10.52
N ASP A 186 -2.86 -5.58 11.54
CA ASP A 186 -3.39 -4.59 12.49
C ASP A 186 -4.10 -3.40 11.78
N GLY A 187 -4.82 -3.71 10.69
CA GLY A 187 -5.60 -2.72 9.97
C GLY A 187 -6.78 -2.24 10.82
N ALA A 188 -6.88 -0.93 11.02
CA ALA A 188 -7.98 -0.30 11.75
C ALA A 188 -8.81 0.65 10.87
N GLY A 189 -8.54 0.66 9.57
CA GLY A 189 -9.24 1.50 8.58
C GLY A 189 -10.66 1.04 8.29
N GLY A 190 -11.57 1.99 8.05
CA GLY A 190 -12.97 1.71 7.77
C GLY A 190 -13.21 1.01 6.43
N ASN A 191 -12.38 1.24 5.40
CA ASN A 191 -12.60 0.73 4.06
C ASN A 191 -11.35 0.06 3.49
N VAL A 192 -11.47 -1.22 3.13
CA VAL A 192 -10.44 -1.96 2.39
C VAL A 192 -11.06 -2.49 1.09
N ARG A 193 -10.49 -2.07 -0.03
CA ARG A 193 -10.84 -2.61 -1.34
C ARG A 193 -9.61 -3.20 -2.02
N ALA A 194 -9.67 -4.48 -2.36
CA ALA A 194 -8.59 -5.13 -3.08
C ALA A 194 -9.11 -5.97 -4.24
N ASP A 195 -8.50 -5.79 -5.40
CA ASP A 195 -8.81 -6.53 -6.62
C ASP A 195 -7.51 -7.16 -7.14
N SER A 196 -7.47 -8.48 -7.31
CA SER A 196 -6.33 -9.25 -7.81
C SER A 196 -6.75 -10.25 -8.88
N VAL A 197 -5.83 -10.62 -9.75
CA VAL A 197 -6.06 -11.78 -10.64
C VAL A 197 -5.54 -13.06 -9.97
N SER A 198 -4.30 -13.09 -9.48
CA SER A 198 -3.70 -14.32 -8.91
C SER A 198 -2.94 -14.12 -7.60
N GLY A 199 -2.88 -12.91 -7.08
CA GLY A 199 -2.21 -12.64 -5.79
C GLY A 199 -3.05 -13.04 -4.59
N ASP A 200 -2.40 -13.53 -3.56
CA ASP A 200 -3.05 -13.87 -2.29
C ASP A 200 -3.33 -12.60 -1.47
N MET A 201 -4.41 -12.62 -0.70
CA MET A 201 -4.80 -11.51 0.17
C MET A 201 -4.99 -12.00 1.61
N LEU A 202 -4.22 -11.44 2.52
CA LEU A 202 -4.35 -11.63 3.96
C LEU A 202 -4.76 -10.31 4.61
N ILE A 203 -5.95 -10.26 5.18
CA ILE A 203 -6.47 -9.08 5.87
C ILE A 203 -6.67 -9.42 7.34
N ASP A 204 -5.84 -8.84 8.20
CA ASP A 204 -5.96 -8.95 9.65
C ASP A 204 -6.36 -7.60 10.25
N LEU A 205 -7.58 -7.56 10.80
CA LEU A 205 -8.12 -6.34 11.40
C LEU A 205 -7.90 -6.35 12.92
N ALA A 206 -7.42 -5.22 13.45
CA ALA A 206 -7.34 -4.98 14.87
C ALA A 206 -8.71 -4.57 15.45
N LEU A 207 -8.95 -4.96 16.70
CA LEU A 207 -9.87 -4.26 17.56
C LEU A 207 -9.15 -3.04 18.13
N GLU A 208 -9.48 -1.87 17.65
CA GLU A 208 -9.23 -0.70 18.49
C GLU A 208 -10.52 -0.38 19.23
N ASP A 209 -10.40 -0.08 20.53
CA ASP A 209 -11.48 0.46 21.36
C ASP A 209 -11.90 1.84 20.83
N ARG A 210 -12.74 1.83 19.81
CA ARG A 210 -13.25 3.04 19.18
C ARG A 210 -14.74 3.17 19.44
N ALA A 211 -15.10 3.74 20.54
CA ALA A 211 -16.43 4.30 20.70
C ALA A 211 -16.65 5.33 19.57
N GLY A 212 -17.53 5.04 18.62
CA GLY A 212 -17.88 5.95 17.52
C GLY A 212 -17.23 5.70 16.16
N GLN A 213 -16.66 4.52 15.90
CA GLN A 213 -16.06 4.21 14.60
C GLN A 213 -17.07 3.97 13.48
N SER A 214 -16.64 4.40 12.28
CA SER A 214 -17.34 4.05 11.05
C SER A 214 -17.33 2.54 10.83
N PRO A 215 -18.43 1.98 10.31
CA PRO A 215 -18.51 0.56 10.02
C PRO A 215 -17.40 0.13 9.06
N VAL A 216 -16.85 -1.07 9.28
CA VAL A 216 -15.80 -1.64 8.44
C VAL A 216 -16.42 -2.15 7.14
N ASN A 217 -15.89 -1.68 6.01
CA ASN A 217 -16.29 -2.13 4.68
C ASN A 217 -15.11 -2.80 3.96
N ILE A 218 -15.21 -4.10 3.78
CA ILE A 218 -14.20 -4.90 3.10
C ILE A 218 -14.78 -5.41 1.79
N SER A 219 -14.10 -5.16 0.68
CA SER A 219 -14.47 -5.69 -0.64
C SER A 219 -13.23 -6.28 -1.31
N LEU A 220 -13.18 -7.62 -1.40
CA LEU A 220 -12.05 -8.35 -1.97
C LEU A 220 -12.53 -9.14 -3.18
N THR A 221 -11.81 -9.01 -4.29
CA THR A 221 -12.08 -9.75 -5.52
C THR A 221 -10.80 -10.40 -6.02
N SER A 222 -10.84 -11.71 -6.28
CA SER A 222 -9.72 -12.44 -6.89
C SER A 222 -10.21 -13.40 -7.96
N VAL A 223 -9.37 -13.76 -8.91
CA VAL A 223 -9.68 -14.87 -9.81
C VAL A 223 -9.15 -16.17 -9.23
N SER A 224 -7.88 -16.26 -8.84
CA SER A 224 -7.27 -17.52 -8.38
C SER A 224 -6.50 -17.43 -7.05
N GLY A 225 -6.27 -16.24 -6.52
CA GLY A 225 -5.57 -16.04 -5.25
C GLY A 225 -6.39 -16.50 -4.05
N GLN A 226 -5.71 -16.89 -2.99
CA GLN A 226 -6.34 -17.21 -1.71
C GLN A 226 -6.70 -15.92 -0.97
N VAL A 227 -7.84 -15.94 -0.28
CA VAL A 227 -8.32 -14.81 0.51
C VAL A 227 -8.48 -15.27 1.95
N ALA A 228 -7.69 -14.75 2.86
CA ALA A 228 -7.81 -15.00 4.29
C ALA A 228 -8.15 -13.68 5.02
N ILE A 229 -9.24 -13.70 5.78
CA ILE A 229 -9.70 -12.53 6.53
C ILE A 229 -9.80 -12.91 7.99
N ARG A 230 -9.04 -12.23 8.83
CA ARG A 230 -9.07 -12.39 10.27
C ARG A 230 -9.80 -11.20 10.90
N LEU A 231 -10.98 -11.47 11.44
CA LEU A 231 -11.83 -10.46 12.07
C LEU A 231 -11.62 -10.44 13.58
N PRO A 232 -11.73 -9.27 14.20
CA PRO A 232 -11.76 -9.14 15.64
C PRO A 232 -12.99 -9.85 16.25
N HIS A 233 -12.98 -10.05 17.55
CA HIS A 233 -14.14 -10.54 18.28
C HIS A 233 -14.44 -9.60 19.48
N PRO A 234 -15.63 -9.01 19.56
CA PRO A 234 -16.78 -9.15 18.65
C PRO A 234 -16.57 -8.46 17.29
N ALA A 235 -17.06 -9.07 16.23
CA ALA A 235 -17.09 -8.48 14.90
C ALA A 235 -18.49 -7.94 14.60
N ASP A 236 -18.58 -6.86 13.81
CA ASP A 236 -19.84 -6.26 13.40
C ASP A 236 -19.86 -6.04 11.89
N ALA A 237 -20.42 -6.99 11.14
CA ALA A 237 -20.50 -6.92 9.69
C ALA A 237 -21.56 -7.85 9.11
N ARG A 238 -22.15 -7.44 8.00
CA ARG A 238 -22.89 -8.32 7.09
C ARG A 238 -21.87 -8.99 6.16
N VAL A 239 -21.85 -10.31 6.17
CA VAL A 239 -20.86 -11.13 5.48
C VAL A 239 -21.47 -11.80 4.24
N GLU A 240 -20.80 -11.65 3.11
CA GLU A 240 -21.05 -12.37 1.86
C GLU A 240 -19.71 -12.76 1.23
N ALA A 241 -19.32 -14.02 1.33
CA ALA A 241 -18.11 -14.53 0.71
C ALA A 241 -18.45 -15.71 -0.21
N SER A 242 -17.94 -15.72 -1.44
CA SER A 242 -18.29 -16.72 -2.44
C SER A 242 -17.11 -17.09 -3.32
N THR A 243 -17.02 -18.40 -3.65
CA THR A 243 -16.09 -18.96 -4.63
C THR A 243 -16.82 -19.86 -5.61
N ALA A 244 -16.39 -19.87 -6.88
CA ALA A 244 -17.02 -20.74 -7.86
C ALA A 244 -16.53 -22.20 -7.77
N THR A 245 -15.21 -22.43 -7.55
CA THR A 245 -14.63 -23.78 -7.49
C THR A 245 -13.69 -23.99 -6.31
N GLY A 246 -13.40 -22.94 -5.54
CA GLY A 246 -12.46 -22.99 -4.41
C GLY A 246 -13.05 -23.61 -3.14
N GLY A 247 -12.20 -23.68 -2.10
CA GLY A 247 -12.59 -24.04 -0.75
C GLY A 247 -13.14 -22.84 0.03
N VAL A 248 -13.99 -23.09 1.02
CA VAL A 248 -14.33 -22.10 2.03
C VAL A 248 -14.12 -22.64 3.43
N SER A 249 -13.61 -21.82 4.34
CA SER A 249 -13.45 -22.12 5.76
C SER A 249 -14.03 -20.97 6.57
N ASN A 250 -14.75 -21.28 7.63
CA ASN A 250 -15.44 -20.31 8.46
C ASN A 250 -15.29 -20.69 9.95
N ALA A 251 -14.83 -19.75 10.76
CA ALA A 251 -14.63 -19.89 12.20
C ALA A 251 -15.75 -19.22 13.05
N PHE A 252 -16.85 -18.78 12.43
CA PHE A 252 -17.96 -18.07 13.09
C PHE A 252 -19.22 -18.91 13.04
N ASP A 253 -19.83 -19.20 14.19
CA ASP A 253 -21.03 -20.03 14.30
C ASP A 253 -22.27 -19.33 13.72
N ASP A 254 -22.29 -18.01 13.71
CA ASP A 254 -23.38 -17.18 13.17
C ASP A 254 -23.42 -17.12 11.63
N LEU A 255 -22.38 -17.61 10.98
CA LEU A 255 -22.29 -17.62 9.52
C LEU A 255 -22.61 -19.01 8.96
N ARG A 256 -23.39 -19.06 7.90
CA ARG A 256 -23.80 -20.29 7.22
C ARG A 256 -22.96 -20.51 5.97
N VAL A 257 -22.45 -21.73 5.84
CA VAL A 257 -21.81 -22.22 4.62
C VAL A 257 -22.85 -22.97 3.79
N SER A 258 -23.00 -22.60 2.54
CA SER A 258 -23.87 -23.25 1.56
C SER A 258 -23.08 -23.47 0.26
N GLY A 259 -23.51 -24.44 -0.57
CA GLY A 259 -22.90 -24.66 -1.86
C GLY A 259 -23.59 -25.73 -2.67
N GLN A 260 -23.52 -25.59 -4.00
CA GLN A 260 -24.02 -26.58 -4.97
C GLN A 260 -23.04 -26.64 -6.15
N LEU A 261 -22.82 -27.82 -6.71
CA LEU A 261 -22.05 -28.05 -7.96
C LEU A 261 -20.64 -27.38 -7.96
N GLY A 262 -19.93 -27.43 -6.81
CA GLY A 262 -18.59 -26.84 -6.66
C GLY A 262 -18.57 -25.39 -6.13
N ALA A 263 -19.59 -24.60 -6.42
CA ALA A 263 -19.70 -23.23 -5.89
C ALA A 263 -20.01 -23.26 -4.39
N LYS A 264 -19.30 -22.43 -3.61
CA LYS A 264 -19.47 -22.32 -2.15
C LYS A 264 -19.66 -20.88 -1.75
N ARG A 265 -20.50 -20.67 -0.74
CA ARG A 265 -20.82 -19.33 -0.21
C ARG A 265 -20.88 -19.35 1.31
N ILE A 266 -20.39 -18.31 1.93
CA ILE A 266 -20.55 -18.00 3.34
C ILE A 266 -21.42 -16.76 3.43
N THR A 267 -22.51 -16.83 4.19
CA THR A 267 -23.42 -15.69 4.41
C THR A 267 -23.88 -15.62 5.84
N GLY A 268 -24.17 -14.44 6.33
CA GLY A 268 -24.73 -14.19 7.65
C GLY A 268 -24.44 -12.78 8.13
N THR A 269 -24.73 -12.56 9.40
CA THR A 269 -24.55 -11.27 10.07
C THR A 269 -23.81 -11.50 11.36
N LEU A 270 -22.71 -10.80 11.55
CA LEU A 270 -21.97 -10.74 12.81
C LEU A 270 -22.36 -9.46 13.54
N GLY A 271 -22.67 -9.55 14.83
CA GLY A 271 -23.10 -8.41 15.62
C GLY A 271 -24.39 -7.75 15.08
N ALA A 272 -24.42 -6.43 15.02
CA ALA A 272 -25.55 -5.66 14.48
C ALA A 272 -25.56 -5.59 12.93
N GLY A 273 -24.49 -5.99 12.27
CA GLY A 273 -24.36 -5.97 10.80
C GLY A 273 -24.27 -4.57 10.21
N THR A 274 -23.65 -3.64 10.91
CA THR A 274 -23.49 -2.26 10.45
C THR A 274 -22.44 -2.13 9.36
N GLY A 275 -21.36 -2.96 9.43
CA GLY A 275 -20.34 -3.06 8.40
C GLY A 275 -20.70 -4.04 7.27
N THR A 276 -19.87 -4.09 6.24
CA THR A 276 -19.99 -5.03 5.11
C THR A 276 -18.68 -5.74 4.84
N LEU A 277 -18.73 -7.07 4.70
CA LEU A 277 -17.62 -7.88 4.22
C LEU A 277 -18.06 -8.65 2.99
N ARG A 278 -17.48 -8.30 1.85
CA ARG A 278 -17.70 -9.01 0.60
C ARG A 278 -16.38 -9.57 0.08
N ALA A 279 -16.31 -10.87 -0.14
CA ALA A 279 -15.17 -11.55 -0.74
C ALA A 279 -15.64 -12.43 -1.89
N THR A 280 -15.05 -12.28 -3.06
CA THR A 280 -15.42 -13.07 -4.24
C THR A 280 -14.18 -13.59 -4.93
N THR A 281 -14.14 -14.90 -5.20
CA THR A 281 -13.09 -15.52 -6.01
C THR A 281 -13.68 -16.51 -7.00
N VAL A 282 -12.97 -16.80 -8.07
CA VAL A 282 -13.40 -17.83 -9.03
C VAL A 282 -12.88 -19.19 -8.61
N SER A 283 -11.57 -19.37 -8.45
CA SER A 283 -10.95 -20.65 -8.09
C SER A 283 -10.14 -20.63 -6.78
N GLY A 284 -9.92 -19.44 -6.21
CA GLY A 284 -9.23 -19.30 -4.93
C GLY A 284 -10.08 -19.75 -3.74
N SER A 285 -9.44 -20.12 -2.65
CA SER A 285 -10.11 -20.43 -1.38
C SER A 285 -10.35 -19.15 -0.56
N ILE A 286 -11.41 -19.17 0.25
CA ILE A 286 -11.73 -18.08 1.18
C ILE A 286 -11.76 -18.65 2.60
N ALA A 287 -11.00 -18.02 3.51
CA ALA A 287 -10.98 -18.36 4.93
C ALA A 287 -11.40 -17.14 5.77
N LEU A 288 -12.45 -17.30 6.56
CA LEU A 288 -12.85 -16.35 7.58
C LEU A 288 -12.41 -16.85 8.95
N LEU A 289 -11.50 -16.14 9.59
CA LEU A 289 -10.84 -16.53 10.83
C LEU A 289 -11.23 -15.55 11.95
N ARG A 290 -11.28 -16.08 13.17
CA ARG A 290 -11.47 -15.29 14.37
C ARG A 290 -10.10 -14.87 14.93
N ARG A 291 -9.92 -13.57 15.20
CA ARG A 291 -8.73 -13.12 15.92
C ARG A 291 -8.81 -13.61 17.38
N PRO A 292 -7.77 -14.24 17.94
CA PRO A 292 -7.75 -14.58 19.36
C PRO A 292 -7.93 -13.30 20.19
N ALA A 293 -8.66 -13.40 21.30
CA ALA A 293 -8.67 -12.30 22.27
C ALA A 293 -7.23 -12.01 22.69
N ALA A 294 -6.86 -10.73 22.75
CA ALA A 294 -5.56 -10.35 23.24
C ALA A 294 -5.36 -10.99 24.62
N GLN A 295 -4.35 -11.83 24.77
CA GLN A 295 -4.01 -12.35 26.10
C GLN A 295 -3.72 -11.14 26.99
N ALA A 296 -4.51 -10.98 28.04
CA ALA A 296 -4.23 -9.98 29.05
C ALA A 296 -2.76 -10.13 29.45
N ALA A 297 -2.02 -9.03 29.40
CA ALA A 297 -0.59 -9.05 29.81
C ALA A 297 -0.48 -9.78 31.14
N PRO A 298 0.51 -10.68 31.35
CA PRO A 298 0.64 -11.39 32.61
C PRO A 298 0.73 -10.35 33.71
N LEU A 299 -0.15 -10.46 34.70
CA LEU A 299 -0.16 -9.64 35.89
C LEU A 299 1.27 -9.52 36.40
N ALA A 300 1.79 -8.31 36.45
CA ALA A 300 3.09 -8.05 37.07
C ALA A 300 3.07 -8.63 38.47
N LEU A 301 3.86 -9.66 38.68
CA LEU A 301 4.10 -10.21 40.01
C LEU A 301 4.69 -9.09 40.88
N ASP A 302 3.85 -8.58 41.76
CA ASP A 302 4.24 -7.61 42.78
C ASP A 302 5.36 -8.25 43.61
N LYS A 303 6.62 -7.86 43.37
CA LYS A 303 7.74 -8.22 44.22
C LYS A 303 7.57 -7.48 45.55
N LYS A 304 6.81 -8.07 46.46
CA LYS A 304 6.95 -7.74 47.87
C LYS A 304 8.36 -8.13 48.28
N VAL A 305 9.18 -7.13 48.36
CA VAL A 305 10.49 -7.25 49.06
C VAL A 305 10.20 -7.38 50.54
N LEU A 306 10.67 -8.48 51.13
CA LEU A 306 10.87 -8.63 52.55
C LEU A 306 12.09 -7.82 52.96
#